data_396df40b5ecb85fe8024208a77769da4
#
_entry.id   396df40b5ecb85fe8024208a77769da4
#
_cell.length_a   1.000
_cell.length_b   1.000
_cell.length_c   1.000
_cell.angle_alpha   90.00
_cell.angle_beta   90.00
_cell.angle_gamma   90.00
#
_symmetry.space_group_name_H-M   'P 1'
#
loop_
_entity.id
_entity.type
_entity.pdbx_description
1 polymer ?
#
loop_
_entity_poly.entity_id
_entity_poly.type
_entity_poly.pdbx_seq_one_letter_code
_entity_poly.pdbx_strand_id
1 'polypeptide(L)'
;IENSHRQGRIRRDGKIVSVPNVWDTKYVDFGRGPSRLVSMGWGDVSTAYHSTGIPNVTVYMGFPAAMVNMMRLTRFVGPLLYTRTARDFIKWIIGKFFAPGPSRLQNENGFSLMIAEATDGKQTVRAKLRTPEAYHLTALTAVEIMKRILSSDPSTGLGQGYKSGFHTPSKVYG
;
A
#
# COMPACT_ATOMS: atom_id res chain seq x y z
N ILE A 1 -5.89 12.39 -6.14
CA ILE A 1 -6.77 12.73 -7.28
C ILE A 1 -5.94 13.10 -8.51
N GLU A 2 -4.83 13.84 -8.38
CA GLU A 2 -4.00 14.25 -9.53
C GLU A 2 -3.47 13.08 -10.37
N ASN A 3 -3.34 11.92 -9.77
CA ASN A 3 -2.85 10.70 -10.42
C ASN A 3 -3.94 9.63 -10.63
N SER A 4 -5.21 9.93 -10.39
CA SER A 4 -6.32 8.97 -10.49
C SER A 4 -6.54 8.43 -11.92
N HIS A 5 -6.07 9.17 -12.92
CA HIS A 5 -6.07 8.76 -14.33
C HIS A 5 -4.87 7.84 -14.66
N ARG A 6 -3.88 7.75 -13.80
CA ARG A 6 -2.75 6.86 -14.02
C ARG A 6 -3.19 5.42 -13.77
N GLN A 7 -2.72 4.55 -14.63
CA GLN A 7 -2.94 3.11 -14.56
C GLN A 7 -2.41 2.56 -13.24
N GLY A 8 -2.98 1.44 -12.79
CA GLY A 8 -2.43 0.63 -11.71
C GLY A 8 -0.98 0.22 -12.02
N ARG A 9 -0.25 -0.20 -11.03
CA ARG A 9 1.13 -0.66 -11.18
C ARG A 9 1.32 -1.99 -10.50
N ILE A 10 2.04 -2.88 -11.16
CA ILE A 10 2.54 -4.14 -10.62
C ILE A 10 4.03 -4.26 -10.94
N ARG A 11 4.73 -5.18 -10.29
CA ARG A 11 6.07 -5.57 -10.72
C ARG A 11 5.99 -6.92 -11.42
N ARG A 12 6.62 -7.01 -12.59
CA ARG A 12 6.75 -8.24 -13.37
C ARG A 12 8.17 -8.32 -13.91
N ASP A 13 8.83 -9.47 -13.72
CA ASP A 13 10.20 -9.73 -14.16
C ASP A 13 11.18 -8.62 -13.75
N GLY A 14 11.07 -8.19 -12.49
CA GLY A 14 11.90 -7.14 -11.90
C GLY A 14 11.58 -5.70 -12.34
N LYS A 15 10.62 -5.49 -13.25
CA LYS A 15 10.26 -4.17 -13.80
C LYS A 15 8.87 -3.74 -13.33
N ILE A 16 8.70 -2.45 -13.07
CA ILE A 16 7.38 -1.87 -12.80
C ILE A 16 6.63 -1.71 -14.12
N VAL A 17 5.46 -2.36 -14.21
CA VAL A 17 4.59 -2.36 -15.39
C VAL A 17 3.28 -1.65 -15.06
N SER A 18 2.82 -0.81 -15.98
CA SER A 18 1.51 -0.19 -15.89
C SER A 18 0.42 -1.17 -16.31
N VAL A 19 -0.64 -1.24 -15.52
CA VAL A 19 -1.84 -2.08 -15.78
C VAL A 19 -3.10 -1.23 -15.56
N PRO A 20 -4.25 -1.61 -16.11
CA PRO A 20 -5.51 -0.92 -15.81
C PRO A 20 -5.81 -0.87 -14.30
N ASN A 21 -6.50 0.16 -13.84
CA ASN A 21 -6.99 0.20 -12.47
C ASN A 21 -7.84 -1.03 -12.17
N VAL A 22 -7.70 -1.61 -10.96
CA VAL A 22 -8.41 -2.86 -10.60
C VAL A 22 -8.08 -3.97 -11.62
N TRP A 23 -6.81 -4.12 -11.97
CA TRP A 23 -6.32 -5.11 -12.95
C TRP A 23 -6.73 -6.52 -12.56
N ASP A 24 -6.59 -6.86 -11.30
CA ASP A 24 -6.85 -8.18 -10.76
C ASP A 24 -7.68 -8.10 -9.47
N THR A 25 -8.38 -9.19 -9.16
CA THR A 25 -9.22 -9.33 -7.97
C THR A 25 -8.92 -10.67 -7.31
N LYS A 26 -8.59 -10.64 -6.01
CA LYS A 26 -8.31 -11.82 -5.21
C LYS A 26 -9.29 -11.89 -4.03
N TYR A 27 -9.71 -13.10 -3.67
CA TYR A 27 -10.50 -13.33 -2.45
C TYR A 27 -9.59 -13.95 -1.39
N VAL A 28 -9.54 -13.32 -0.23
CA VAL A 28 -8.65 -13.73 0.87
C VAL A 28 -9.45 -13.76 2.16
N ASP A 29 -9.31 -14.85 2.92
CA ASP A 29 -9.93 -14.96 4.23
C ASP A 29 -8.94 -14.51 5.31
N PHE A 30 -9.34 -13.43 5.99
CA PHE A 30 -8.64 -12.91 7.17
C PHE A 30 -9.10 -13.52 8.50
N GLY A 31 -9.95 -14.56 8.45
CA GLY A 31 -10.53 -15.21 9.61
C GLY A 31 -11.98 -14.80 9.91
N ARG A 32 -12.62 -14.07 8.99
CA ARG A 32 -14.03 -13.64 9.07
C ARG A 32 -14.80 -13.94 7.78
N GLY A 33 -14.31 -14.90 6.99
CA GLY A 33 -14.80 -15.21 5.67
C GLY A 33 -14.07 -14.45 4.56
N PRO A 34 -14.32 -14.84 3.28
CA PRO A 34 -13.59 -14.32 2.14
C PRO A 34 -13.88 -12.85 1.89
N SER A 35 -12.86 -12.04 1.89
CA SER A 35 -12.89 -10.61 1.57
C SER A 35 -12.37 -10.39 0.15
N ARG A 36 -13.11 -9.59 -0.63
CA ARG A 36 -12.69 -9.21 -1.98
C ARG A 36 -11.63 -8.11 -1.92
N LEU A 37 -10.46 -8.39 -2.47
CA LEU A 37 -9.36 -7.45 -2.61
C LEU A 37 -9.14 -7.13 -4.10
N VAL A 38 -8.70 -5.93 -4.38
CA VAL A 38 -8.36 -5.50 -5.75
C VAL A 38 -6.92 -5.05 -5.83
N SER A 39 -6.29 -5.32 -6.97
CA SER A 39 -4.90 -4.92 -7.20
C SER A 39 -4.75 -3.41 -7.22
N MET A 40 -3.70 -2.91 -6.56
CA MET A 40 -3.40 -1.50 -6.42
C MET A 40 -1.89 -1.25 -6.55
N GLY A 41 -1.54 -0.14 -7.22
CA GLY A 41 -0.15 0.30 -7.37
C GLY A 41 0.37 1.04 -6.13
N TRP A 42 0.53 0.32 -5.02
CA TRP A 42 1.06 0.87 -3.77
C TRP A 42 2.60 0.91 -3.78
N GLY A 43 3.21 1.60 -2.81
CA GLY A 43 4.67 1.73 -2.69
C GLY A 43 5.41 0.40 -2.60
N ASP A 44 4.76 -0.62 -2.02
CA ASP A 44 5.33 -1.97 -1.86
C ASP A 44 5.65 -2.66 -3.18
N VAL A 45 4.98 -2.32 -4.28
CA VAL A 45 5.34 -2.77 -5.64
C VAL A 45 6.79 -2.41 -5.98
N SER A 46 7.29 -1.30 -5.43
CA SER A 46 8.69 -0.88 -5.58
C SER A 46 9.56 -1.45 -4.47
N THR A 47 9.21 -1.21 -3.23
CA THR A 47 10.07 -1.47 -2.06
C THR A 47 10.28 -2.95 -1.77
N ALA A 48 9.26 -3.80 -1.99
CA ALA A 48 9.39 -5.24 -1.75
C ALA A 48 10.50 -5.89 -2.60
N TYR A 49 10.66 -5.50 -3.85
CA TYR A 49 11.75 -5.99 -4.70
C TYR A 49 13.14 -5.62 -4.14
N HIS A 50 13.30 -4.39 -3.67
CA HIS A 50 14.56 -3.95 -3.09
C HIS A 50 14.87 -4.66 -1.78
N SER A 51 13.85 -5.09 -1.05
CA SER A 51 14.02 -5.81 0.22
C SER A 51 14.26 -7.30 0.05
N THR A 52 13.57 -7.94 -0.90
CA THR A 52 13.47 -9.40 -1.01
C THR A 52 14.11 -9.98 -2.28
N GLY A 53 14.33 -9.16 -3.32
CA GLY A 53 14.74 -9.62 -4.65
C GLY A 53 13.63 -10.31 -5.46
N ILE A 54 12.41 -10.45 -4.92
CA ILE A 54 11.30 -11.12 -5.62
C ILE A 54 10.89 -10.32 -6.85
N PRO A 55 11.00 -10.89 -8.07
CA PRO A 55 10.83 -10.15 -9.31
C PRO A 55 9.37 -9.84 -9.67
N ASN A 56 8.41 -10.57 -9.09
CA ASN A 56 6.99 -10.42 -9.38
C ASN A 56 6.24 -10.04 -8.10
N VAL A 57 5.67 -8.83 -8.07
CA VAL A 57 4.98 -8.29 -6.88
C VAL A 57 3.66 -7.65 -7.30
N THR A 58 2.58 -8.09 -6.68
CA THR A 58 1.26 -7.46 -6.80
C THR A 58 0.71 -7.19 -5.41
N VAL A 59 0.25 -5.96 -5.19
CA VAL A 59 -0.36 -5.53 -3.93
C VAL A 59 -1.87 -5.49 -4.11
N TYR A 60 -2.59 -5.97 -3.11
CA TYR A 60 -4.05 -6.00 -3.10
C TYR A 60 -4.59 -5.27 -1.87
N MET A 61 -5.72 -4.60 -2.03
CA MET A 61 -6.39 -3.89 -0.94
C MET A 61 -7.91 -4.06 -1.00
N GLY A 62 -8.54 -4.15 0.16
CA GLY A 62 -9.99 -4.19 0.29
C GLY A 62 -10.60 -2.79 0.21
N PHE A 63 -11.64 -2.66 -0.60
CA PHE A 63 -12.43 -1.43 -0.71
C PHE A 63 -13.92 -1.76 -0.75
N PRO A 64 -14.80 -0.83 -0.31
CA PRO A 64 -16.24 -0.93 -0.53
C PRO A 64 -16.57 -1.11 -2.01
N ALA A 65 -17.61 -1.89 -2.32
CA ALA A 65 -18.00 -2.23 -3.69
C ALA A 65 -18.23 -0.98 -4.56
N ALA A 66 -18.88 0.05 -4.01
CA ALA A 66 -19.10 1.32 -4.71
C ALA A 66 -17.79 1.98 -5.15
N MET A 67 -16.77 1.96 -4.29
CA MET A 67 -15.46 2.54 -4.60
C MET A 67 -14.73 1.74 -5.68
N VAL A 68 -14.80 0.41 -5.65
CA VAL A 68 -14.24 -0.46 -6.69
C VAL A 68 -14.90 -0.19 -8.04
N ASN A 69 -16.23 -0.04 -8.07
CA ASN A 69 -16.96 0.27 -9.30
C ASN A 69 -16.58 1.65 -9.84
N MET A 70 -16.42 2.64 -8.97
CA MET A 70 -15.93 3.96 -9.36
C MET A 70 -14.50 3.90 -9.93
N MET A 71 -13.61 3.13 -9.30
CA MET A 71 -12.25 2.90 -9.82
C MET A 71 -12.25 2.21 -11.19
N ARG A 72 -13.18 1.27 -11.44
CA ARG A 72 -13.35 0.65 -12.76
C ARG A 72 -13.85 1.66 -13.79
N LEU A 73 -14.79 2.51 -13.43
CA LEU A 73 -15.32 3.55 -14.30
C LEU A 73 -14.23 4.52 -14.78
N THR A 74 -13.21 4.80 -13.96
CA THR A 74 -12.09 5.66 -14.37
C THR A 74 -11.33 5.14 -15.59
N ARG A 75 -11.45 3.85 -15.93
CA ARG A 75 -10.88 3.28 -17.16
C ARG A 75 -11.49 3.91 -18.42
N PHE A 76 -12.79 4.21 -18.38
CA PHE A 76 -13.54 4.73 -19.53
C PHE A 76 -13.56 6.26 -19.57
N VAL A 77 -13.64 6.90 -18.40
CA VAL A 77 -13.71 8.35 -18.30
C VAL A 77 -12.33 9.00 -18.08
N GLY A 78 -11.26 8.19 -18.07
CA GLY A 78 -9.89 8.65 -17.86
C GLY A 78 -9.53 9.91 -18.66
N PRO A 79 -9.76 9.95 -19.99
CA PRO A 79 -9.48 11.13 -20.81
C PRO A 79 -10.23 12.40 -20.33
N LEU A 80 -11.47 12.26 -19.87
CA LEU A 80 -12.24 13.39 -19.35
C LEU A 80 -11.67 13.93 -18.03
N LEU A 81 -11.06 13.06 -17.21
CA LEU A 81 -10.41 13.44 -15.97
C LEU A 81 -9.11 14.23 -16.13
N TYR A 82 -8.61 14.37 -17.36
CA TYR A 82 -7.49 15.26 -17.65
C TYR A 82 -7.89 16.74 -17.61
N THR A 83 -9.17 17.06 -17.75
CA THR A 83 -9.64 18.44 -17.70
C THR A 83 -9.63 18.98 -16.26
N ARG A 84 -9.23 20.24 -16.11
CA ARG A 84 -9.20 20.91 -14.79
C ARG A 84 -10.59 20.93 -14.14
N THR A 85 -11.59 21.28 -14.93
CA THR A 85 -13.00 21.38 -14.48
C THR A 85 -13.54 20.06 -13.93
N ALA A 86 -13.29 18.95 -14.63
CA ALA A 86 -13.75 17.62 -14.16
C ALA A 86 -13.05 17.23 -12.85
N ARG A 87 -11.76 17.49 -12.69
CA ARG A 87 -11.02 17.23 -11.46
C ARG A 87 -11.53 18.05 -10.28
N ASP A 88 -11.80 19.34 -10.50
CA ASP A 88 -12.28 20.22 -9.45
C ASP A 88 -13.71 19.85 -9.01
N PHE A 89 -14.56 19.45 -9.95
CA PHE A 89 -15.89 18.90 -9.65
C PHE A 89 -15.80 17.62 -8.81
N ILE A 90 -14.90 16.69 -9.15
CA ILE A 90 -14.71 15.46 -8.37
C ILE A 90 -14.14 15.77 -6.98
N LYS A 91 -13.19 16.70 -6.85
CA LYS A 91 -12.68 17.16 -5.56
C LYS A 91 -13.79 17.74 -4.69
N TRP A 92 -14.67 18.53 -5.28
CA TRP A 92 -15.82 19.10 -4.59
C TRP A 92 -16.77 18.00 -4.09
N ILE A 93 -17.12 17.02 -4.94
CA ILE A 93 -17.96 15.86 -4.52
C ILE A 93 -17.28 15.11 -3.36
N ILE A 94 -16.02 14.78 -3.49
CA ILE A 94 -15.28 14.04 -2.46
C ILE A 94 -15.28 14.83 -1.15
N GLY A 95 -14.96 16.13 -1.21
CA GLY A 95 -14.96 16.98 -0.01
C GLY A 95 -16.32 17.12 0.67
N LYS A 96 -17.41 16.96 -0.08
CA LYS A 96 -18.78 17.06 0.45
C LYS A 96 -19.29 15.75 1.06
N PHE A 97 -18.90 14.61 0.49
CA PHE A 97 -19.50 13.30 0.82
C PHE A 97 -18.57 12.36 1.57
N PHE A 98 -17.27 12.65 1.60
CA PHE A 98 -16.30 11.78 2.28
C PHE A 98 -15.61 12.54 3.40
N ALA A 99 -15.53 11.91 4.57
CA ALA A 99 -14.78 12.45 5.69
C ALA A 99 -13.27 12.53 5.34
N PRO A 100 -12.54 13.52 5.86
CA PRO A 100 -11.11 13.75 5.52
C PRO A 100 -10.15 12.71 6.10
N GLY A 101 -10.62 11.56 6.50
CA GLY A 101 -9.81 10.46 7.05
C GLY A 101 -10.53 9.73 8.18
N PRO A 102 -9.87 8.75 8.80
CA PRO A 102 -10.43 8.04 9.95
C PRO A 102 -10.60 8.98 11.14
N SER A 103 -11.66 8.77 11.93
CA SER A 103 -11.86 9.50 13.17
C SER A 103 -10.77 9.17 14.20
N ARG A 104 -10.60 10.03 15.22
CA ARG A 104 -9.66 9.77 16.30
C ARG A 104 -9.89 8.42 16.99
N LEU A 105 -11.14 8.06 17.24
CA LEU A 105 -11.51 6.76 17.82
C LEU A 105 -11.15 5.58 16.90
N GLN A 106 -11.28 5.75 15.58
CA GLN A 106 -10.87 4.73 14.62
C GLN A 106 -9.34 4.57 14.58
N ASN A 107 -8.59 5.65 14.71
CA ASN A 107 -7.14 5.61 14.78
C ASN A 107 -6.64 4.92 16.06
N GLU A 108 -7.27 5.19 17.19
CA GLU A 108 -6.84 4.68 18.50
C GLU A 108 -7.24 3.20 18.70
N ASN A 109 -8.41 2.78 18.23
CA ASN A 109 -8.97 1.45 18.46
C ASN A 109 -8.99 0.54 17.22
N GLY A 110 -8.66 1.10 16.05
CA GLY A 110 -8.62 0.37 14.81
C GLY A 110 -7.44 -0.58 14.72
N PHE A 111 -7.56 -1.55 13.83
CA PHE A 111 -6.46 -2.45 13.50
C PHE A 111 -6.45 -2.74 12.00
N SER A 112 -5.27 -3.08 11.49
CA SER A 112 -5.09 -3.54 10.12
C SER A 112 -4.71 -5.02 10.10
N LEU A 113 -5.29 -5.77 9.16
CA LEU A 113 -4.92 -7.15 8.88
C LEU A 113 -4.19 -7.20 7.55
N MET A 114 -3.02 -7.80 7.56
CA MET A 114 -2.17 -7.97 6.40
C MET A 114 -1.86 -9.44 6.19
N ILE A 115 -1.81 -9.86 4.92
CA ILE A 115 -1.34 -11.18 4.54
C ILE A 115 -0.27 -10.98 3.47
N ALA A 116 0.90 -11.52 3.71
CA ALA A 116 1.94 -11.68 2.72
C ALA A 116 1.96 -13.13 2.24
N GLU A 117 2.07 -13.32 0.94
CA GLU A 117 2.14 -14.64 0.30
C GLU A 117 3.26 -14.61 -0.72
N ALA A 118 4.18 -15.57 -0.63
CA ALA A 118 5.27 -15.73 -1.59
C ALA A 118 5.28 -17.17 -2.12
N THR A 119 5.51 -17.34 -3.42
CA THR A 119 5.56 -18.65 -4.06
C THR A 119 6.71 -18.72 -5.06
N ASP A 120 7.33 -19.88 -5.14
CA ASP A 120 8.31 -20.26 -6.16
C ASP A 120 7.70 -21.12 -7.28
N GLY A 121 6.35 -21.28 -7.29
CA GLY A 121 5.61 -22.13 -8.21
C GLY A 121 5.46 -23.58 -7.74
N LYS A 122 6.21 -24.03 -6.73
CA LYS A 122 6.11 -25.36 -6.10
C LYS A 122 5.58 -25.26 -4.69
N GLN A 123 6.06 -24.31 -3.95
CA GLN A 123 5.66 -24.07 -2.56
C GLN A 123 5.13 -22.64 -2.42
N THR A 124 4.20 -22.48 -1.51
CA THR A 124 3.66 -21.16 -1.14
C THR A 124 3.78 -21.00 0.36
N VAL A 125 4.46 -19.94 0.77
CA VAL A 125 4.54 -19.53 2.17
C VAL A 125 3.62 -18.34 2.40
N ARG A 126 2.99 -18.31 3.57
CA ARG A 126 2.05 -17.26 3.93
C ARG A 126 2.33 -16.77 5.35
N ALA A 127 2.35 -15.46 5.52
CA ALA A 127 2.41 -14.79 6.80
C ALA A 127 1.17 -13.93 7.01
N LYS A 128 0.62 -13.93 8.22
CA LYS A 128 -0.48 -13.06 8.65
C LYS A 128 0.03 -12.12 9.72
N LEU A 129 -0.31 -10.85 9.60
CA LEU A 129 0.06 -9.82 10.55
C LEU A 129 -1.18 -9.00 10.94
N ARG A 130 -1.34 -8.78 12.23
CA ARG A 130 -2.28 -7.81 12.79
C ARG A 130 -1.50 -6.65 13.39
N THR A 131 -1.82 -5.45 12.97
CA THR A 131 -1.15 -4.21 13.42
C THR A 131 -2.18 -3.23 13.98
N PRO A 132 -1.76 -2.21 14.72
CA PRO A 132 -2.59 -1.03 14.94
C PRO A 132 -3.13 -0.48 13.61
N GLU A 133 -4.05 0.45 13.68
CA GLU A 133 -4.58 1.15 12.51
C GLU A 133 -3.43 1.72 11.66
N ALA A 134 -3.58 1.75 10.33
CA ALA A 134 -2.49 2.02 9.40
C ALA A 134 -1.81 3.39 9.59
N TYR A 135 -2.59 4.45 9.87
CA TYR A 135 -2.03 5.79 10.14
C TYR A 135 -1.32 5.83 11.50
N HIS A 136 -1.89 5.18 12.51
CA HIS A 136 -1.27 5.07 13.82
C HIS A 136 0.06 4.29 13.74
N LEU A 137 0.06 3.15 13.02
CA LEU A 137 1.27 2.37 12.77
C LEU A 137 2.34 3.20 12.06
N THR A 138 1.96 3.98 11.06
CA THR A 138 2.89 4.83 10.30
C THR A 138 3.57 5.86 11.23
N ALA A 139 2.80 6.49 12.11
CA ALA A 139 3.35 7.44 13.07
C ALA A 139 4.31 6.76 14.08
N LEU A 140 3.90 5.61 14.63
CA LEU A 140 4.73 4.84 15.56
C LEU A 140 6.04 4.40 14.94
N THR A 141 5.99 3.83 13.74
CA THR A 141 7.18 3.33 13.05
C THR A 141 8.12 4.48 12.67
N ALA A 142 7.60 5.62 12.21
CA ALA A 142 8.42 6.78 11.88
C ALA A 142 9.17 7.32 13.11
N VAL A 143 8.48 7.42 14.24
CA VAL A 143 9.10 7.88 15.52
C VAL A 143 10.13 6.87 16.01
N GLU A 144 9.83 5.58 15.96
CA GLU A 144 10.75 4.53 16.41
C GLU A 144 12.02 4.47 15.54
N ILE A 145 11.87 4.59 14.21
CA ILE A 145 13.00 4.67 13.29
C ILE A 145 13.87 5.89 13.62
N MET A 146 13.24 7.05 13.84
CA MET A 146 13.97 8.28 14.18
C MET A 146 14.73 8.14 15.51
N LYS A 147 14.10 7.58 16.55
CA LYS A 147 14.77 7.31 17.84
C LYS A 147 15.99 6.44 17.66
N ARG A 148 15.90 5.36 16.92
CA ARG A 148 17.00 4.45 16.66
C ARG A 148 18.14 5.12 15.88
N ILE A 149 17.83 5.95 14.89
CA ILE A 149 18.84 6.73 14.16
C ILE A 149 19.57 7.69 15.09
N LEU A 150 18.86 8.34 16.00
CA LEU A 150 19.44 9.35 16.90
C LEU A 150 20.18 8.74 18.09
N SER A 151 19.78 7.56 18.57
CA SER A 151 20.38 6.94 19.76
C SER A 151 21.80 6.41 19.55
N SER A 152 22.22 6.22 18.29
CA SER A 152 23.55 5.67 17.93
C SER A 152 23.92 4.39 18.72
N ASP A 153 22.92 3.61 19.12
CA ASP A 153 23.10 2.43 19.97
C ASP A 153 23.78 1.30 19.17
N PRO A 154 25.00 0.90 19.53
CA PRO A 154 25.72 -0.18 18.84
C PRO A 154 25.00 -1.52 18.93
N SER A 155 24.15 -1.76 19.94
CA SER A 155 23.42 -3.01 20.15
C SER A 155 22.32 -3.25 19.10
N THR A 156 21.85 -2.20 18.45
CA THR A 156 20.84 -2.28 17.40
C THR A 156 21.42 -2.58 16.03
N GLY A 157 22.74 -2.70 15.89
CA GLY A 157 23.43 -2.81 14.60
C GLY A 157 23.39 -1.52 13.76
N LEU A 158 22.71 -0.50 14.24
CA LEU A 158 22.47 0.76 13.55
C LEU A 158 23.56 1.81 13.82
N GLY A 159 24.39 1.59 14.84
CA GLY A 159 25.47 2.49 15.23
C GLY A 159 26.75 2.39 14.39
N GLN A 160 26.87 1.40 13.52
CA GLN A 160 28.03 1.24 12.66
C GLN A 160 27.67 1.50 11.19
N GLY A 161 27.71 2.77 10.80
CA GLY A 161 27.82 3.15 9.39
C GLY A 161 26.55 2.97 8.58
N TYR A 162 25.51 3.75 8.84
CA TYR A 162 24.51 4.00 7.84
C TYR A 162 25.17 4.44 6.55
N LYS A 163 25.19 3.55 5.57
CA LYS A 163 25.58 3.96 4.22
C LYS A 163 24.54 4.97 3.75
N SER A 164 25.00 6.14 3.31
CA SER A 164 24.10 7.10 2.67
C SER A 164 23.39 6.47 1.48
N GLY A 165 22.12 6.81 1.27
CA GLY A 165 21.35 6.30 0.15
C GLY A 165 19.95 5.82 0.54
N PHE A 166 19.29 5.16 -0.40
CA PHE A 166 17.96 4.62 -0.21
C PHE A 166 18.00 3.27 0.54
N HIS A 167 17.31 3.22 1.67
CA HIS A 167 17.14 2.00 2.45
C HIS A 167 15.66 1.78 2.75
N THR A 168 15.21 0.52 2.68
CA THR A 168 13.89 0.13 3.18
C THR A 168 14.01 -0.24 4.67
N PRO A 169 12.96 0.01 5.49
CA PRO A 169 12.98 -0.39 6.90
C PRO A 169 13.33 -1.88 7.10
N SER A 170 12.82 -2.75 6.24
CA SER A 170 13.12 -4.18 6.29
C SER A 170 14.58 -4.55 6.01
N LYS A 171 15.34 -3.71 5.30
CA LYS A 171 16.78 -3.92 5.12
C LYS A 171 17.62 -3.40 6.29
N VAL A 172 17.06 -2.46 7.03
CA VAL A 172 17.76 -1.82 8.14
C VAL A 172 17.49 -2.52 9.45
N TYR A 173 16.26 -3.04 9.62
CA TYR A 173 15.76 -3.60 10.89
C TYR A 173 15.37 -5.07 10.81
N GLY A 174 15.42 -5.69 9.62
CA GLY A 174 15.02 -7.09 9.39
C GLY A 174 16.17 -8.08 9.50
#